data_55ceb285f827d5d0a1f2e60ca043ad65
#
_entry.id   55ceb285f827d5d0a1f2e60ca043ad65
#
_cell.length_a   1.000
_cell.length_b   1.000
_cell.length_c   1.000
_cell.angle_alpha   90.00
_cell.angle_beta   90.00
_cell.angle_gamma   90.00
#
_symmetry.space_group_name_H-M   'P 1'
#
loop_
_entity.id
_entity.type
_entity.pdbx_description
1 polymer ?
#
loop_
_entity_poly.entity_id
_entity_poly.type
_entity_poly.pdbx_seq_one_letter_code
_entity_poly.pdbx_strand_id
1 'polypeptide(L)'
;MNETALPEPTWAVDYHTAPLSVGSISDEAAGVWDAFIASQPTGTFYHLHGWKGINEAELGHACEYLAAMRPDGTIVGVLPLVLVASHLFGRILCSMPFVNYGGPLAASAAVRTLLAEHASRRANALRADYLELRCASALDTGMPVSQRKVSMTIPLQRDPDKLFAAFTTKHRNQIRRAFKNDLAVEHGGIELLPAFYEVLERSWHELGTPLYRQRYFERVLQTFPTTTRIFVCRASGRPAAVAFNGYSHGTVEGMWAGVDPDLRHHQPNYALYWEMLRHSCEAGFDRFHLGRSTANSGAEAFKEKWLATPSQLYWYFHRPKGGEMPGLNVDNPKYRLAIAAWRRMPIWATRAIGPHVARLIP
;
A
#
# COMPACT_ATOMS: atom_id res chain seq x y z
N MET A 1 -41.85 -48.64 21.56
CA MET A 1 -40.40 -48.78 21.35
C MET A 1 -39.83 -47.43 21.54
N ASN A 2 -39.21 -47.19 22.70
CA ASN A 2 -38.55 -45.91 23.03
C ASN A 2 -37.14 -45.91 22.44
N GLU A 3 -36.89 -45.04 21.47
CA GLU A 3 -35.52 -44.72 21.04
C GLU A 3 -34.88 -43.82 22.11
N THR A 4 -33.96 -44.36 22.84
CA THR A 4 -33.08 -43.63 23.76
C THR A 4 -32.03 -42.87 22.93
N ALA A 5 -32.16 -41.57 22.82
CA ALA A 5 -31.12 -40.70 22.25
C ALA A 5 -29.84 -40.86 23.09
N LEU A 6 -28.73 -41.12 22.43
CA LEU A 6 -27.41 -41.14 23.05
C LEU A 6 -27.05 -39.70 23.52
N PRO A 7 -26.42 -39.54 24.68
CA PRO A 7 -26.01 -38.23 25.15
C PRO A 7 -24.92 -37.65 24.23
N GLU A 8 -25.05 -36.39 23.85
CA GLU A 8 -24.03 -35.66 23.11
C GLU A 8 -22.70 -35.65 23.88
N PRO A 9 -21.56 -35.76 23.19
CA PRO A 9 -20.26 -35.78 23.86
C PRO A 9 -19.94 -34.42 24.50
N THR A 10 -19.66 -34.40 25.80
CA THR A 10 -19.39 -33.26 26.67
C THR A 10 -18.03 -32.59 26.46
N TRP A 11 -17.34 -32.79 25.32
CA TRP A 11 -16.01 -32.27 25.06
C TRP A 11 -15.96 -31.13 24.01
N ALA A 12 -17.09 -30.61 23.61
CA ALA A 12 -17.09 -29.35 22.81
C ALA A 12 -16.61 -28.19 23.70
N VAL A 13 -15.32 -28.08 23.87
CA VAL A 13 -14.73 -26.82 24.42
C VAL A 13 -15.14 -25.72 23.47
N ASP A 14 -15.93 -24.79 23.97
CA ASP A 14 -16.36 -23.63 23.23
C ASP A 14 -15.12 -22.71 23.04
N TYR A 15 -14.39 -22.93 21.96
CA TYR A 15 -13.20 -22.17 21.60
C TYR A 15 -13.47 -20.70 21.29
N HIS A 16 -14.76 -20.27 21.33
CA HIS A 16 -15.15 -18.88 21.08
C HIS A 16 -15.03 -17.98 22.34
N THR A 17 -14.87 -18.55 23.53
CA THR A 17 -14.86 -17.81 24.81
C THR A 17 -13.49 -17.74 25.49
N ALA A 18 -12.46 -18.41 24.97
CA ALA A 18 -11.13 -18.33 25.56
C ALA A 18 -10.53 -16.91 25.41
N PRO A 19 -9.93 -16.32 26.47
CA PRO A 19 -9.38 -14.97 26.42
C PRO A 19 -8.25 -14.89 25.40
N LEU A 20 -8.38 -13.94 24.45
CA LEU A 20 -7.34 -13.64 23.48
C LEU A 20 -6.22 -12.83 24.12
N SER A 21 -4.98 -13.15 23.78
CA SER A 21 -3.82 -12.29 24.09
C SER A 21 -3.43 -11.48 22.87
N VAL A 22 -2.94 -10.24 23.09
CA VAL A 22 -2.34 -9.43 22.01
C VAL A 22 -0.92 -9.05 22.41
N GLY A 23 0.03 -9.33 21.54
CA GLY A 23 1.43 -9.04 21.76
C GLY A 23 2.21 -8.87 20.45
N SER A 24 3.42 -8.34 20.56
CA SER A 24 4.36 -8.32 19.45
C SER A 24 4.89 -9.71 19.16
N ILE A 25 5.05 -10.05 17.90
CA ILE A 25 5.66 -11.32 17.51
C ILE A 25 7.11 -11.13 17.08
N SER A 26 7.90 -12.18 17.25
CA SER A 26 9.30 -12.24 16.81
C SER A 26 9.41 -12.54 15.31
N ASP A 27 10.60 -12.33 14.75
CA ASP A 27 10.86 -12.59 13.33
C ASP A 27 10.81 -14.09 12.99
N GLU A 28 11.04 -14.98 13.97
CA GLU A 28 10.90 -16.44 13.79
C GLU A 28 9.45 -16.84 13.49
N ALA A 29 8.46 -16.03 13.88
CA ALA A 29 7.05 -16.26 13.60
C ALA A 29 6.59 -15.70 12.24
N ALA A 30 7.49 -15.18 11.39
CA ALA A 30 7.15 -14.60 10.08
C ALA A 30 6.33 -15.56 9.20
N GLY A 31 6.70 -16.84 9.16
CA GLY A 31 5.96 -17.85 8.39
C GLY A 31 4.54 -18.08 8.88
N VAL A 32 4.32 -18.08 10.22
CA VAL A 32 2.98 -18.23 10.81
C VAL A 32 2.14 -16.98 10.55
N TRP A 33 2.74 -15.80 10.62
CA TRP A 33 2.12 -14.53 10.29
C TRP A 33 1.65 -14.51 8.82
N ASP A 34 2.52 -14.83 7.87
CA ASP A 34 2.20 -14.82 6.44
C ASP A 34 1.18 -15.92 6.07
N ALA A 35 1.23 -17.08 6.72
CA ALA A 35 0.22 -18.14 6.58
C ALA A 35 -1.16 -17.66 7.05
N PHE A 36 -1.23 -16.92 8.18
CA PHE A 36 -2.48 -16.31 8.62
C PHE A 36 -3.01 -15.33 7.57
N ILE A 37 -2.16 -14.42 7.03
CA ILE A 37 -2.57 -13.47 5.99
C ILE A 37 -3.10 -14.22 4.77
N ALA A 38 -2.42 -15.28 4.33
CA ALA A 38 -2.84 -16.09 3.19
C ALA A 38 -4.23 -16.75 3.38
N SER A 39 -4.60 -17.04 4.62
CA SER A 39 -5.90 -17.61 4.96
C SER A 39 -7.05 -16.59 4.99
N GLN A 40 -6.72 -15.27 4.99
CA GLN A 40 -7.73 -14.22 5.11
C GLN A 40 -8.12 -13.65 3.73
N PRO A 41 -9.41 -13.68 3.34
CA PRO A 41 -9.85 -13.11 2.04
C PRO A 41 -9.54 -11.63 1.86
N THR A 42 -9.38 -10.88 2.97
CA THR A 42 -9.05 -9.46 2.99
C THR A 42 -7.57 -9.19 3.29
N GLY A 43 -6.73 -10.25 3.30
CA GLY A 43 -5.29 -10.14 3.38
C GLY A 43 -4.75 -9.34 2.18
N THR A 44 -3.69 -8.55 2.40
CA THR A 44 -3.11 -7.73 1.35
C THR A 44 -1.60 -7.84 1.32
N PHE A 45 -1.00 -7.46 0.21
CA PHE A 45 0.45 -7.41 0.05
C PHE A 45 1.15 -6.59 1.15
N TYR A 46 0.48 -5.55 1.67
CA TYR A 46 1.04 -4.68 2.69
C TYR A 46 0.99 -5.26 4.12
N HIS A 47 0.27 -6.36 4.34
CA HIS A 47 0.26 -7.06 5.63
C HIS A 47 1.42 -8.06 5.76
N LEU A 48 2.11 -8.43 4.67
CA LEU A 48 3.18 -9.43 4.70
C LEU A 48 4.32 -9.02 5.65
N HIS A 49 4.84 -10.00 6.38
CA HIS A 49 5.86 -9.78 7.41
C HIS A 49 7.14 -9.15 6.87
N GLY A 50 7.52 -9.47 5.64
CA GLY A 50 8.73 -8.94 5.00
C GLY A 50 8.85 -7.42 4.98
N TRP A 51 7.74 -6.69 5.06
CA TRP A 51 7.75 -5.22 5.18
C TRP A 51 8.41 -4.73 6.47
N LYS A 52 8.39 -5.52 7.55
CA LYS A 52 9.06 -5.18 8.81
C LYS A 52 10.54 -4.94 8.58
N GLY A 53 11.24 -5.92 8.01
CA GLY A 53 12.68 -5.82 7.74
C GLY A 53 13.04 -4.71 6.75
N ILE A 54 12.16 -4.40 5.77
CA ILE A 54 12.34 -3.28 4.84
C ILE A 54 12.29 -1.95 5.60
N ASN A 55 11.27 -1.72 6.44
CA ASN A 55 11.12 -0.49 7.20
C ASN A 55 12.25 -0.29 8.21
N GLU A 56 12.72 -1.36 8.85
CA GLU A 56 13.82 -1.32 9.82
C GLU A 56 15.17 -1.06 9.13
N ALA A 57 15.51 -1.84 8.11
CA ALA A 57 16.82 -1.78 7.46
C ALA A 57 17.00 -0.56 6.55
N GLU A 58 15.99 -0.20 5.77
CA GLU A 58 16.13 0.84 4.74
C GLU A 58 15.66 2.22 5.21
N LEU A 59 14.66 2.27 6.10
CA LEU A 59 14.10 3.54 6.59
C LEU A 59 14.50 3.84 8.03
N GLY A 60 15.03 2.85 8.79
CA GLY A 60 15.53 3.02 10.15
C GLY A 60 14.41 3.25 11.16
N HIS A 61 13.23 2.67 10.95
CA HIS A 61 12.08 2.78 11.84
C HIS A 61 11.93 1.54 12.71
N ALA A 62 11.56 1.71 13.97
CA ALA A 62 11.17 0.60 14.82
C ALA A 62 9.79 0.09 14.41
N CYS A 63 9.64 -1.22 14.27
CA CYS A 63 8.39 -1.86 13.90
C CYS A 63 7.81 -2.64 15.07
N GLU A 64 6.49 -2.57 15.25
CA GLU A 64 5.73 -3.36 16.21
C GLU A 64 4.64 -4.14 15.47
N TYR A 65 4.89 -5.41 15.19
CA TYR A 65 3.95 -6.28 14.52
C TYR A 65 3.13 -7.02 15.57
N LEU A 66 1.87 -6.60 15.76
CA LEU A 66 0.98 -7.13 16.79
C LEU A 66 0.18 -8.31 16.23
N ALA A 67 0.11 -9.39 17.02
CA ALA A 67 -0.79 -10.52 16.76
C ALA A 67 -1.77 -10.69 17.91
N ALA A 68 -3.04 -10.93 17.58
CA ALA A 68 -4.04 -11.47 18.50
C ALA A 68 -3.99 -12.99 18.42
N MET A 69 -3.81 -13.65 19.54
CA MET A 69 -3.57 -15.09 19.63
C MET A 69 -4.52 -15.76 20.61
N ARG A 70 -4.91 -16.99 20.30
CA ARG A 70 -5.56 -17.90 21.24
C ARG A 70 -4.55 -18.46 22.24
N PRO A 71 -5.01 -19.09 23.34
CA PRO A 71 -4.12 -19.74 24.32
C PRO A 71 -3.21 -20.83 23.74
N ASP A 72 -3.63 -21.45 22.64
CA ASP A 72 -2.86 -22.48 21.91
C ASP A 72 -1.79 -21.87 20.96
N GLY A 73 -1.65 -20.53 20.93
CA GLY A 73 -0.72 -19.83 20.05
C GLY A 73 -1.25 -19.56 18.64
N THR A 74 -2.48 -19.98 18.30
CA THR A 74 -3.07 -19.72 16.97
C THR A 74 -3.32 -18.24 16.78
N ILE A 75 -2.76 -17.65 15.70
CA ILE A 75 -3.02 -16.26 15.30
C ILE A 75 -4.45 -16.16 14.75
N VAL A 76 -5.23 -15.20 15.26
CA VAL A 76 -6.59 -14.88 14.82
C VAL A 76 -6.75 -13.45 14.31
N GLY A 77 -5.70 -12.64 14.42
CA GLY A 77 -5.65 -11.28 13.87
C GLY A 77 -4.25 -10.70 13.93
N VAL A 78 -3.94 -9.79 13.02
CA VAL A 78 -2.62 -9.14 12.90
C VAL A 78 -2.77 -7.64 12.65
N LEU A 79 -1.76 -6.87 13.07
CA LEU A 79 -1.66 -5.43 12.84
C LEU A 79 -0.19 -5.01 12.72
N PRO A 80 0.31 -4.73 11.52
CA PRO A 80 1.66 -4.20 11.33
C PRO A 80 1.71 -2.71 11.70
N LEU A 81 2.56 -2.34 12.65
CA LEU A 81 2.77 -0.96 13.08
C LEU A 81 4.23 -0.57 12.90
N VAL A 82 4.43 0.69 12.53
CA VAL A 82 5.77 1.31 12.35
C VAL A 82 5.80 2.61 13.13
N LEU A 83 6.82 2.79 13.95
CA LEU A 83 7.06 4.02 14.68
C LEU A 83 7.95 4.96 13.84
N VAL A 84 7.34 5.91 13.16
CA VAL A 84 8.04 6.98 12.43
C VAL A 84 8.37 8.09 13.42
N ALA A 85 9.67 8.24 13.75
CA ALA A 85 10.15 9.29 14.64
C ALA A 85 10.88 10.37 13.83
N SER A 86 10.40 11.60 13.93
CA SER A 86 10.92 12.75 13.20
C SER A 86 10.95 14.00 14.09
N HIS A 87 12.03 14.78 14.02
CA HIS A 87 12.07 16.09 14.66
C HIS A 87 11.12 17.11 14.00
N LEU A 88 10.72 16.88 12.74
CA LEU A 88 9.83 17.77 11.98
C LEU A 88 8.36 17.43 12.14
N PHE A 89 8.02 16.12 12.19
CA PHE A 89 6.65 15.61 12.17
C PHE A 89 6.23 14.93 13.47
N GLY A 90 7.14 14.87 14.47
CA GLY A 90 6.90 14.21 15.74
C GLY A 90 7.07 12.69 15.68
N ARG A 91 6.48 12.00 16.63
CA ARG A 91 6.52 10.53 16.78
C ARG A 91 5.17 9.96 16.41
N ILE A 92 5.09 9.24 15.33
CA ILE A 92 3.84 8.71 14.77
C ILE A 92 3.89 7.20 14.78
N LEU A 93 2.97 6.53 15.48
CA LEU A 93 2.77 5.10 15.34
C LEU A 93 1.74 4.88 14.23
N CYS A 94 2.16 4.30 13.10
CA CYS A 94 1.31 4.21 11.92
C CYS A 94 1.19 2.75 11.43
N SER A 95 -0.01 2.33 11.07
CA SER A 95 -0.19 1.05 10.40
C SER A 95 0.22 1.17 8.94
N MET A 96 1.38 0.60 8.61
CA MET A 96 2.00 0.61 7.29
C MET A 96 2.06 2.02 6.65
N PRO A 97 2.93 2.91 7.17
CA PRO A 97 3.27 4.16 6.49
C PRO A 97 3.92 3.87 5.14
N PHE A 98 3.99 4.86 4.25
CA PHE A 98 4.67 4.79 2.94
C PHE A 98 3.97 3.92 1.89
N VAL A 99 2.92 3.17 2.26
CA VAL A 99 2.06 2.37 1.38
C VAL A 99 0.59 2.77 1.51
N ASN A 100 -0.31 2.08 0.79
CA ASN A 100 -1.69 2.56 0.67
C ASN A 100 -2.52 2.35 1.93
N TYR A 101 -2.39 1.19 2.59
CA TYR A 101 -3.14 0.79 3.78
C TYR A 101 -2.45 -0.42 4.45
N GLY A 102 -2.89 -0.78 5.64
CA GLY A 102 -2.33 -1.89 6.41
C GLY A 102 -2.90 -1.91 7.84
N GLY A 103 -4.21 -1.64 7.96
CA GLY A 103 -4.93 -1.65 9.23
C GLY A 103 -5.06 -3.05 9.84
N PRO A 104 -5.78 -3.21 10.96
CA PRO A 104 -5.96 -4.51 11.59
C PRO A 104 -6.69 -5.48 10.66
N LEU A 105 -6.11 -6.69 10.51
CA LEU A 105 -6.62 -7.79 9.70
C LEU A 105 -7.06 -8.93 10.62
N ALA A 106 -8.34 -9.27 10.60
CA ALA A 106 -8.93 -10.45 11.24
C ALA A 106 -10.30 -10.72 10.65
N ALA A 107 -10.75 -11.96 10.70
CA ALA A 107 -12.11 -12.33 10.28
C ALA A 107 -13.18 -11.70 11.19
N SER A 108 -12.93 -11.65 12.50
CA SER A 108 -13.86 -11.08 13.49
C SER A 108 -13.69 -9.55 13.63
N ALA A 109 -14.80 -8.81 13.62
CA ALA A 109 -14.81 -7.38 13.91
C ALA A 109 -14.28 -7.10 15.33
N ALA A 110 -14.67 -7.91 16.32
CA ALA A 110 -14.21 -7.78 17.70
C ALA A 110 -12.68 -7.91 17.81
N VAL A 111 -12.06 -8.82 17.06
CA VAL A 111 -10.60 -8.97 17.06
C VAL A 111 -9.92 -7.75 16.42
N ARG A 112 -10.50 -7.19 15.34
CA ARG A 112 -9.96 -5.94 14.75
C ARG A 112 -10.03 -4.78 15.74
N THR A 113 -11.12 -4.64 16.48
CA THR A 113 -11.28 -3.62 17.54
C THR A 113 -10.26 -3.85 18.66
N LEU A 114 -10.08 -5.08 19.12
CA LEU A 114 -9.10 -5.45 20.16
C LEU A 114 -7.67 -5.05 19.77
N LEU A 115 -7.29 -5.32 18.50
CA LEU A 115 -5.98 -4.91 17.95
C LEU A 115 -5.83 -3.39 17.91
N ALA A 116 -6.87 -2.64 17.52
CA ALA A 116 -6.86 -1.19 17.48
C ALA A 116 -6.74 -0.57 18.88
N GLU A 117 -7.44 -1.12 19.87
CA GLU A 117 -7.31 -0.71 21.27
C GLU A 117 -5.92 -1.00 21.83
N HIS A 118 -5.34 -2.18 21.50
CA HIS A 118 -3.98 -2.49 21.92
C HIS A 118 -2.98 -1.54 21.28
N ALA A 119 -3.13 -1.21 19.99
CA ALA A 119 -2.30 -0.23 19.30
C ALA A 119 -2.37 1.16 19.97
N SER A 120 -3.55 1.56 20.48
CA SER A 120 -3.71 2.81 21.23
C SER A 120 -2.91 2.78 22.54
N ARG A 121 -2.95 1.65 23.28
CA ARG A 121 -2.12 1.46 24.48
C ARG A 121 -0.62 1.51 24.16
N ARG A 122 -0.20 0.89 23.03
CA ARG A 122 1.18 0.94 22.57
C ARG A 122 1.62 2.36 22.20
N ALA A 123 0.76 3.13 21.52
CA ALA A 123 1.05 4.54 21.20
C ALA A 123 1.30 5.37 22.48
N ASN A 124 0.52 5.14 23.53
CA ASN A 124 0.74 5.78 24.85
C ASN A 124 2.10 5.36 25.44
N ALA A 125 2.40 4.07 25.50
CA ALA A 125 3.65 3.53 26.06
C ALA A 125 4.89 4.02 25.30
N LEU A 126 4.81 4.10 23.98
CA LEU A 126 5.89 4.60 23.10
C LEU A 126 6.00 6.13 23.08
N ARG A 127 5.14 6.83 23.82
CA ARG A 127 5.06 8.30 23.81
C ARG A 127 4.91 8.86 22.39
N ALA A 128 4.10 8.21 21.56
CA ALA A 128 3.77 8.71 20.24
C ALA A 128 2.89 9.97 20.38
N ASP A 129 3.04 10.91 19.46
CA ASP A 129 2.16 12.08 19.42
C ASP A 129 0.77 11.69 18.94
N TYR A 130 0.70 10.69 18.05
CA TYR A 130 -0.55 10.04 17.68
C TYR A 130 -0.32 8.65 17.06
N LEU A 131 -1.40 7.84 17.09
CA LEU A 131 -1.56 6.61 16.30
C LEU A 131 -2.38 6.94 15.05
N GLU A 132 -1.98 6.36 13.91
CA GLU A 132 -2.75 6.40 12.65
C GLU A 132 -2.97 4.99 12.13
N LEU A 133 -4.23 4.55 12.08
CA LEU A 133 -4.61 3.25 11.49
C LEU A 133 -5.23 3.48 10.11
N ARG A 134 -4.57 2.98 9.07
CA ARG A 134 -5.00 3.09 7.65
C ARG A 134 -5.80 1.87 7.25
N CYS A 135 -7.10 1.94 7.34
CA CYS A 135 -8.01 0.80 7.17
C CYS A 135 -8.72 0.84 5.82
N ALA A 136 -8.82 -0.33 5.16
CA ALA A 136 -9.62 -0.52 3.97
C ALA A 136 -11.11 -0.76 4.29
N SER A 137 -11.45 -1.04 5.53
CA SER A 137 -12.82 -1.21 6.02
C SER A 137 -13.03 -0.45 7.33
N ALA A 138 -14.28 -0.14 7.64
CA ALA A 138 -14.62 0.51 8.90
C ALA A 138 -14.31 -0.38 10.10
N LEU A 139 -13.88 0.27 11.21
CA LEU A 139 -13.72 -0.34 12.53
C LEU A 139 -14.79 0.20 13.46
N ASP A 140 -15.26 -0.65 14.33
CA ASP A 140 -16.15 -0.26 15.43
C ASP A 140 -15.30 0.18 16.63
N THR A 141 -14.88 1.45 16.60
CA THR A 141 -14.07 2.08 17.64
C THR A 141 -14.57 3.49 17.88
N GLY A 142 -14.37 4.02 19.09
CA GLY A 142 -14.66 5.43 19.39
C GLY A 142 -13.62 6.42 18.86
N MET A 143 -12.65 5.97 18.02
CA MET A 143 -11.59 6.84 17.54
C MET A 143 -12.09 7.81 16.45
N PRO A 144 -11.60 9.06 16.45
CA PRO A 144 -11.81 9.98 15.32
C PRO A 144 -11.36 9.36 14.00
N VAL A 145 -12.15 9.56 12.93
CA VAL A 145 -11.89 8.97 11.60
C VAL A 145 -11.88 10.04 10.51
N SER A 146 -10.92 9.95 9.61
CA SER A 146 -10.89 10.71 8.36
C SER A 146 -11.24 9.79 7.18
N GLN A 147 -12.15 10.27 6.33
CA GLN A 147 -12.62 9.58 5.12
C GLN A 147 -12.25 10.34 3.84
N ARG A 148 -11.18 11.14 3.88
CA ARG A 148 -10.74 11.97 2.73
C ARG A 148 -10.06 11.18 1.62
N LYS A 149 -9.69 9.93 1.86
CA LYS A 149 -8.96 9.07 0.90
C LYS A 149 -9.86 7.95 0.41
N VAL A 150 -9.73 7.67 -0.88
CA VAL A 150 -10.36 6.52 -1.53
C VAL A 150 -9.30 5.63 -2.16
N SER A 151 -9.58 4.35 -2.22
CA SER A 151 -8.84 3.34 -2.96
C SER A 151 -9.48 3.20 -4.34
N MET A 152 -8.67 3.19 -5.40
CA MET A 152 -9.17 3.12 -6.79
C MET A 152 -8.84 1.74 -7.36
N THR A 153 -9.86 0.92 -7.61
CA THR A 153 -9.70 -0.48 -8.00
C THR A 153 -10.42 -0.80 -9.30
N ILE A 154 -9.73 -1.45 -10.23
CA ILE A 154 -10.28 -1.95 -11.49
C ILE A 154 -10.62 -3.42 -11.30
N PRO A 155 -11.86 -3.86 -11.51
CA PRO A 155 -12.18 -5.27 -11.64
C PRO A 155 -11.56 -5.81 -12.93
N LEU A 156 -10.78 -6.88 -12.81
CA LEU A 156 -10.13 -7.51 -13.95
C LEU A 156 -11.00 -8.65 -14.50
N GLN A 157 -10.80 -8.94 -15.76
CA GLN A 157 -11.35 -10.09 -16.46
C GLN A 157 -10.19 -10.94 -16.99
N ARG A 158 -10.33 -12.26 -17.02
CA ARG A 158 -9.27 -13.14 -17.54
C ARG A 158 -8.94 -12.89 -19.00
N ASP A 159 -9.90 -12.38 -19.75
CA ASP A 159 -9.76 -12.00 -21.16
C ASP A 159 -9.48 -10.49 -21.25
N PRO A 160 -8.25 -10.07 -21.61
CA PRO A 160 -7.91 -8.66 -21.69
C PRO A 160 -8.70 -7.92 -22.79
N ASP A 161 -9.13 -8.61 -23.85
CA ASP A 161 -9.90 -7.99 -24.93
C ASP A 161 -11.29 -7.54 -24.45
N LYS A 162 -11.90 -8.28 -23.52
CA LYS A 162 -13.14 -7.85 -22.86
C LYS A 162 -12.96 -6.60 -22.03
N LEU A 163 -11.85 -6.52 -21.27
CA LEU A 163 -11.52 -5.31 -20.51
C LEU A 163 -11.27 -4.13 -21.47
N PHE A 164 -10.52 -4.36 -22.56
CA PHE A 164 -10.29 -3.32 -23.56
C PHE A 164 -11.58 -2.82 -24.22
N ALA A 165 -12.48 -3.74 -24.55
CA ALA A 165 -13.78 -3.39 -25.15
C ALA A 165 -14.67 -2.54 -24.21
N ALA A 166 -14.52 -2.72 -22.88
CA ALA A 166 -15.28 -1.97 -21.89
C ALA A 166 -14.83 -0.49 -21.78
N PHE A 167 -13.62 -0.14 -22.22
CA PHE A 167 -13.21 1.27 -22.24
C PHE A 167 -14.02 2.09 -23.25
N THR A 168 -14.14 3.38 -22.99
CA THR A 168 -14.74 4.31 -23.96
C THR A 168 -13.97 4.32 -25.28
N THR A 169 -14.64 4.58 -26.39
CA THR A 169 -14.00 4.67 -27.73
C THR A 169 -12.84 5.67 -27.73
N LYS A 170 -13.01 6.81 -27.05
CA LYS A 170 -11.95 7.82 -26.90
C LYS A 170 -10.71 7.23 -26.19
N HIS A 171 -10.92 6.48 -25.11
CA HIS A 171 -9.81 5.89 -24.32
C HIS A 171 -9.10 4.80 -25.11
N ARG A 172 -9.84 3.88 -25.77
CA ARG A 172 -9.25 2.86 -26.67
C ARG A 172 -8.40 3.49 -27.79
N ASN A 173 -8.89 4.59 -28.37
CA ASN A 173 -8.13 5.28 -29.41
C ASN A 173 -6.85 5.93 -28.88
N GLN A 174 -6.85 6.43 -27.64
CA GLN A 174 -5.63 6.95 -26.99
C GLN A 174 -4.61 5.84 -26.75
N ILE A 175 -5.04 4.67 -26.27
CA ILE A 175 -4.15 3.50 -26.10
C ILE A 175 -3.56 3.09 -27.45
N ARG A 176 -4.39 2.91 -28.50
CA ARG A 176 -3.91 2.55 -29.83
C ARG A 176 -2.95 3.59 -30.42
N ARG A 177 -3.22 4.88 -30.17
CA ARG A 177 -2.33 5.97 -30.61
C ARG A 177 -0.98 5.92 -29.89
N ALA A 178 -0.96 5.61 -28.59
CA ALA A 178 0.28 5.47 -27.85
C ALA A 178 1.20 4.44 -28.48
N PHE A 179 0.69 3.25 -28.82
CA PHE A 179 1.49 2.22 -29.49
C PHE A 179 1.97 2.57 -30.90
N LYS A 180 1.44 3.63 -31.54
CA LYS A 180 1.97 4.15 -32.80
C LYS A 180 3.16 5.10 -32.62
N ASN A 181 3.50 5.46 -31.39
CA ASN A 181 4.58 6.40 -31.07
C ASN A 181 5.91 5.69 -30.74
N ASP A 182 6.17 4.54 -31.35
CA ASP A 182 7.40 3.74 -31.11
C ASP A 182 7.60 3.43 -29.60
N LEU A 183 6.51 3.00 -28.95
CA LEU A 183 6.53 2.59 -27.57
C LEU A 183 6.60 1.08 -27.43
N ALA A 184 7.55 0.60 -26.62
CA ALA A 184 7.66 -0.80 -26.21
C ALA A 184 7.58 -0.90 -24.68
N VAL A 185 6.84 -1.88 -24.19
CA VAL A 185 6.73 -2.13 -22.74
C VAL A 185 7.33 -3.49 -22.41
N GLU A 186 8.27 -3.50 -21.50
CA GLU A 186 8.86 -4.69 -20.90
C GLU A 186 8.54 -4.77 -19.41
N HIS A 187 8.60 -5.96 -18.87
CA HIS A 187 8.42 -6.17 -17.44
C HIS A 187 9.37 -7.24 -16.91
N GLY A 188 9.79 -7.08 -15.66
CA GLY A 188 10.79 -7.96 -15.07
C GLY A 188 11.01 -7.67 -13.58
N GLY A 189 12.18 -8.01 -13.09
CA GLY A 189 12.61 -7.88 -11.72
C GLY A 189 13.70 -6.82 -11.53
N ILE A 190 14.76 -7.26 -10.85
CA ILE A 190 15.87 -6.39 -10.43
C ILE A 190 16.67 -5.80 -11.59
N GLU A 191 16.70 -6.47 -12.74
CA GLU A 191 17.37 -6.02 -13.94
C GLU A 191 16.78 -4.72 -14.52
N LEU A 192 15.49 -4.45 -14.25
CA LEU A 192 14.81 -3.22 -14.66
C LEU A 192 14.89 -2.10 -13.62
N LEU A 193 15.44 -2.37 -12.44
CA LEU A 193 15.53 -1.40 -11.36
C LEU A 193 16.27 -0.10 -11.73
N PRO A 194 17.38 -0.13 -12.48
CA PRO A 194 18.06 1.11 -12.88
C PRO A 194 17.16 2.03 -13.75
N ALA A 195 16.48 1.47 -14.76
CA ALA A 195 15.57 2.21 -15.62
C ALA A 195 14.34 2.74 -14.85
N PHE A 196 13.80 1.91 -13.94
CA PHE A 196 12.70 2.31 -13.06
C PHE A 196 13.11 3.50 -12.18
N TYR A 197 14.27 3.43 -11.54
CA TYR A 197 14.72 4.47 -10.63
C TYR A 197 15.00 5.79 -11.32
N GLU A 198 15.64 5.75 -12.51
CA GLU A 198 15.94 6.93 -13.34
C GLU A 198 14.66 7.72 -13.65
N VAL A 199 13.63 7.06 -14.17
CA VAL A 199 12.37 7.73 -14.53
C VAL A 199 11.60 8.17 -13.29
N LEU A 200 11.56 7.35 -12.24
CA LEU A 200 10.84 7.67 -11.01
C LEU A 200 11.43 8.91 -10.34
N GLU A 201 12.77 9.02 -10.29
CA GLU A 201 13.48 10.16 -9.72
C GLU A 201 13.11 11.47 -10.44
N ARG A 202 13.15 11.49 -11.76
CA ARG A 202 12.79 12.67 -12.56
C ARG A 202 11.32 13.04 -12.38
N SER A 203 10.45 12.03 -12.41
CA SER A 203 9.01 12.19 -12.23
C SER A 203 8.66 12.76 -10.84
N TRP A 204 9.24 12.21 -9.78
CA TRP A 204 8.94 12.66 -8.42
C TRP A 204 9.59 14.00 -8.07
N HIS A 205 10.77 14.28 -8.64
CA HIS A 205 11.37 15.61 -8.55
C HIS A 205 10.43 16.69 -9.11
N GLU A 206 9.85 16.46 -10.30
CA GLU A 206 8.89 17.38 -10.89
C GLU A 206 7.60 17.53 -10.05
N LEU A 207 7.16 16.46 -9.40
CA LEU A 207 6.03 16.52 -8.48
C LEU A 207 6.37 17.25 -7.16
N GLY A 208 7.66 17.45 -6.87
CA GLY A 208 8.12 18.02 -5.60
C GLY A 208 8.06 17.03 -4.46
N THR A 209 8.15 15.75 -4.79
CA THR A 209 8.07 14.62 -3.84
C THR A 209 9.46 14.05 -3.58
N PRO A 210 9.94 13.98 -2.34
CA PRO A 210 11.19 13.30 -2.01
C PRO A 210 11.11 11.80 -2.31
N LEU A 211 12.20 11.25 -2.87
CA LEU A 211 12.28 9.83 -3.25
C LEU A 211 13.17 9.06 -2.28
N TYR A 212 12.84 7.78 -2.06
CA TYR A 212 13.67 6.82 -1.34
C TYR A 212 14.96 6.52 -2.12
N ARG A 213 15.95 5.92 -1.46
CA ARG A 213 17.15 5.40 -2.14
C ARG A 213 16.78 4.25 -3.06
N GLN A 214 17.52 4.06 -4.14
CA GLN A 214 17.35 2.91 -5.04
C GLN A 214 17.37 1.57 -4.27
N ARG A 215 18.24 1.45 -3.26
CA ARG A 215 18.35 0.29 -2.39
C ARG A 215 17.05 -0.09 -1.67
N TYR A 216 16.16 0.87 -1.38
CA TYR A 216 14.84 0.58 -0.83
C TYR A 216 14.01 -0.29 -1.77
N PHE A 217 13.94 0.08 -3.06
CA PHE A 217 13.22 -0.69 -4.08
C PHE A 217 13.90 -2.03 -4.36
N GLU A 218 15.23 -2.06 -4.36
CA GLU A 218 16.02 -3.29 -4.45
C GLU A 218 15.68 -4.25 -3.32
N ARG A 219 15.61 -3.77 -2.08
CA ARG A 219 15.23 -4.57 -0.91
C ARG A 219 13.80 -5.10 -1.04
N VAL A 220 12.85 -4.32 -1.57
CA VAL A 220 11.48 -4.79 -1.84
C VAL A 220 11.50 -5.96 -2.84
N LEU A 221 12.24 -5.84 -3.96
CA LEU A 221 12.39 -6.92 -4.95
C LEU A 221 13.03 -8.17 -4.36
N GLN A 222 14.06 -8.02 -3.54
CA GLN A 222 14.75 -9.14 -2.88
C GLN A 222 13.88 -9.83 -1.83
N THR A 223 13.07 -9.06 -1.09
CA THR A 223 12.18 -9.61 -0.07
C THR A 223 10.97 -10.32 -0.69
N PHE A 224 10.48 -9.83 -1.83
CA PHE A 224 9.29 -10.33 -2.51
C PHE A 224 9.56 -10.70 -3.98
N PRO A 225 10.50 -11.61 -4.27
CA PRO A 225 11.02 -11.83 -5.63
C PRO A 225 9.98 -12.39 -6.61
N THR A 226 9.00 -13.15 -6.13
CA THR A 226 7.95 -13.77 -6.94
C THR A 226 6.64 -12.97 -6.95
N THR A 227 6.48 -12.05 -6.01
CA THR A 227 5.25 -11.27 -5.82
C THR A 227 5.44 -9.77 -6.06
N THR A 228 6.52 -9.41 -6.77
CA THR A 228 6.75 -8.03 -7.24
C THR A 228 7.22 -8.02 -8.68
N ARG A 229 6.92 -6.93 -9.39
CA ARG A 229 7.33 -6.74 -10.80
C ARG A 229 7.47 -5.27 -11.16
N ILE A 230 8.51 -4.96 -11.91
CA ILE A 230 8.72 -3.66 -12.55
C ILE A 230 8.21 -3.73 -13.99
N PHE A 231 7.57 -2.65 -14.44
CA PHE A 231 7.20 -2.40 -15.84
C PHE A 231 7.94 -1.15 -16.30
N VAL A 232 8.50 -1.19 -17.50
CA VAL A 232 9.20 -0.08 -18.15
C VAL A 232 8.64 0.11 -19.55
N CYS A 233 8.08 1.27 -19.81
CA CYS A 233 7.72 1.71 -21.16
C CYS A 233 8.88 2.52 -21.75
N ARG A 234 9.39 2.12 -22.90
CA ARG A 234 10.44 2.83 -23.63
C ARG A 234 9.85 3.57 -24.84
N ALA A 235 10.37 4.75 -25.09
CA ALA A 235 10.14 5.52 -26.31
C ALA A 235 11.47 5.61 -27.07
N SER A 236 11.52 5.05 -28.29
CA SER A 236 12.76 4.97 -29.10
C SER A 236 13.96 4.45 -28.28
N GLY A 237 13.74 3.40 -27.51
CA GLY A 237 14.74 2.74 -26.65
C GLY A 237 15.01 3.42 -25.28
N ARG A 238 14.57 4.65 -25.05
CA ARG A 238 14.77 5.38 -23.78
C ARG A 238 13.63 5.10 -22.79
N PRO A 239 13.90 4.87 -21.50
CA PRO A 239 12.86 4.73 -20.48
C PRO A 239 12.00 6.00 -20.40
N ALA A 240 10.68 5.86 -20.59
CA ALA A 240 9.73 6.98 -20.67
C ALA A 240 8.66 6.95 -19.59
N ALA A 241 8.20 5.76 -19.19
CA ALA A 241 7.30 5.59 -18.06
C ALA A 241 7.60 4.27 -17.35
N VAL A 242 7.36 4.25 -16.03
CA VAL A 242 7.68 3.10 -15.19
C VAL A 242 6.60 2.86 -14.15
N ALA A 243 6.46 1.60 -13.75
CA ALA A 243 5.63 1.22 -12.61
C ALA A 243 6.25 0.05 -11.85
N PHE A 244 5.91 -0.04 -10.58
CA PHE A 244 6.29 -1.13 -9.68
C PHE A 244 5.02 -1.68 -9.05
N ASN A 245 4.74 -2.96 -9.24
CA ASN A 245 3.54 -3.63 -8.75
C ASN A 245 3.89 -4.71 -7.73
N GLY A 246 3.02 -4.88 -6.72
CA GLY A 246 3.02 -6.00 -5.80
C GLY A 246 1.80 -6.90 -6.06
N TYR A 247 1.88 -8.18 -5.71
CA TYR A 247 0.85 -9.18 -6.01
C TYR A 247 0.48 -9.96 -4.76
N SER A 248 -0.80 -10.00 -4.41
CA SER A 248 -1.31 -10.80 -3.28
C SER A 248 -2.82 -11.01 -3.40
N HIS A 249 -3.32 -12.19 -3.02
CA HIS A 249 -4.76 -12.48 -2.88
C HIS A 249 -5.60 -12.08 -4.11
N GLY A 250 -5.16 -12.47 -5.31
CA GLY A 250 -5.86 -12.12 -6.55
C GLY A 250 -5.83 -10.63 -6.89
N THR A 251 -5.07 -9.83 -6.13
CA THR A 251 -4.97 -8.37 -6.29
C THR A 251 -3.58 -7.96 -6.77
N VAL A 252 -3.54 -7.09 -7.76
CA VAL A 252 -2.34 -6.35 -8.16
C VAL A 252 -2.35 -5.00 -7.46
N GLU A 253 -1.31 -4.70 -6.69
CA GLU A 253 -1.11 -3.41 -6.03
C GLU A 253 -0.18 -2.54 -6.88
N GLY A 254 -0.70 -1.52 -7.53
CA GLY A 254 0.08 -0.47 -8.18
C GLY A 254 0.73 0.42 -7.11
N MET A 255 2.02 0.19 -6.84
CA MET A 255 2.70 0.80 -5.71
C MET A 255 3.35 2.13 -6.06
N TRP A 256 4.19 2.14 -7.07
CA TRP A 256 4.90 3.32 -7.52
C TRP A 256 4.87 3.42 -9.04
N ALA A 257 4.72 4.63 -9.54
CA ALA A 257 4.73 4.90 -10.98
C ALA A 257 5.31 6.29 -11.25
N GLY A 258 5.90 6.46 -12.43
CA GLY A 258 6.45 7.73 -12.87
C GLY A 258 6.51 7.83 -14.39
N VAL A 259 6.59 9.06 -14.87
CA VAL A 259 6.74 9.38 -16.30
C VAL A 259 7.85 10.40 -16.45
N ASP A 260 8.77 10.15 -17.38
CA ASP A 260 9.78 11.12 -17.75
C ASP A 260 9.10 12.37 -18.30
N PRO A 261 9.33 13.56 -17.69
CA PRO A 261 8.74 14.83 -18.12
C PRO A 261 8.98 15.15 -19.59
N ASP A 262 10.17 14.85 -20.10
CA ASP A 262 10.57 15.18 -21.48
C ASP A 262 9.91 14.28 -22.51
N LEU A 263 9.50 13.08 -22.11
CA LEU A 263 8.93 12.06 -23.00
C LEU A 263 7.40 11.93 -22.90
N ARG A 264 6.72 12.79 -22.15
CA ARG A 264 5.25 12.79 -21.99
C ARG A 264 4.47 12.93 -23.29
N HIS A 265 5.03 13.64 -24.27
CA HIS A 265 4.40 13.86 -25.55
C HIS A 265 4.20 12.55 -26.35
N HIS A 266 4.98 11.50 -26.07
CA HIS A 266 4.76 10.15 -26.61
C HIS A 266 3.58 9.42 -25.96
N GLN A 267 3.00 9.94 -24.89
CA GLN A 267 1.88 9.34 -24.14
C GLN A 267 2.19 7.96 -23.54
N PRO A 268 3.39 7.72 -22.96
CA PRO A 268 3.84 6.41 -22.51
C PRO A 268 2.97 5.80 -21.41
N ASN A 269 2.25 6.63 -20.63
CA ASN A 269 1.30 6.15 -19.61
C ASN A 269 0.21 5.25 -20.18
N TYR A 270 -0.32 5.55 -21.38
CA TYR A 270 -1.37 4.73 -21.95
C TYR A 270 -0.86 3.32 -22.33
N ALA A 271 0.34 3.23 -22.87
CA ALA A 271 0.96 1.95 -23.18
C ALA A 271 1.30 1.19 -21.89
N LEU A 272 1.94 1.85 -20.92
CA LEU A 272 2.33 1.25 -19.63
C LEU A 272 1.13 0.69 -18.87
N TYR A 273 0.08 1.51 -18.66
CA TYR A 273 -1.10 1.07 -17.90
C TYR A 273 -1.84 -0.05 -18.62
N TRP A 274 -1.98 0.04 -19.94
CA TRP A 274 -2.61 -1.04 -20.70
C TRP A 274 -1.85 -2.35 -20.56
N GLU A 275 -0.53 -2.35 -20.71
CA GLU A 275 0.28 -3.57 -20.58
C GLU A 275 0.26 -4.15 -19.16
N MET A 276 0.26 -3.30 -18.13
CA MET A 276 0.06 -3.79 -16.76
C MET A 276 -1.29 -4.48 -16.58
N LEU A 277 -2.35 -3.91 -17.12
CA LEU A 277 -3.71 -4.48 -17.04
C LEU A 277 -3.82 -5.77 -17.85
N ARG A 278 -3.31 -5.77 -19.09
CA ARG A 278 -3.26 -6.94 -19.96
C ARG A 278 -2.54 -8.11 -19.29
N HIS A 279 -1.32 -7.86 -18.81
CA HIS A 279 -0.54 -8.86 -18.08
C HIS A 279 -1.28 -9.38 -16.85
N SER A 280 -1.95 -8.51 -16.11
CA SER A 280 -2.70 -8.90 -14.91
C SER A 280 -3.93 -9.77 -15.23
N CYS A 281 -4.63 -9.49 -16.33
CA CYS A 281 -5.73 -10.32 -16.84
C CYS A 281 -5.23 -11.71 -17.26
N GLU A 282 -4.15 -11.76 -18.06
CA GLU A 282 -3.54 -13.00 -18.56
C GLU A 282 -2.99 -13.88 -17.42
N ALA A 283 -2.42 -13.23 -16.38
CA ALA A 283 -1.95 -13.91 -15.17
C ALA A 283 -3.07 -14.36 -14.22
N GLY A 284 -4.32 -13.99 -14.52
CA GLY A 284 -5.51 -14.46 -13.80
C GLY A 284 -5.79 -13.75 -12.48
N PHE A 285 -5.35 -12.51 -12.32
CA PHE A 285 -5.74 -11.67 -11.18
C PHE A 285 -7.18 -11.18 -11.31
N ASP A 286 -7.84 -10.95 -10.16
CA ASP A 286 -9.25 -10.54 -10.10
C ASP A 286 -9.41 -9.03 -10.12
N ARG A 287 -8.39 -8.27 -9.64
CA ARG A 287 -8.46 -6.81 -9.50
C ARG A 287 -7.10 -6.14 -9.57
N PHE A 288 -7.09 -4.90 -10.06
CA PHE A 288 -5.91 -4.04 -10.07
C PHE A 288 -6.19 -2.79 -9.24
N HIS A 289 -5.44 -2.61 -8.16
CA HIS A 289 -5.52 -1.46 -7.31
C HIS A 289 -4.55 -0.36 -7.79
N LEU A 290 -5.10 0.76 -8.27
CA LEU A 290 -4.33 1.90 -8.79
C LEU A 290 -3.79 2.85 -7.71
N GLY A 291 -3.74 2.36 -6.48
CA GLY A 291 -3.37 3.18 -5.34
C GLY A 291 -4.48 4.15 -4.91
N ARG A 292 -4.22 4.83 -3.79
CA ARG A 292 -5.16 5.79 -3.19
C ARG A 292 -5.24 7.10 -3.98
N SER A 293 -6.37 7.79 -3.85
CA SER A 293 -6.59 9.15 -4.31
C SER A 293 -7.23 9.99 -3.22
N THR A 294 -7.15 11.31 -3.34
CA THR A 294 -8.02 12.19 -2.57
C THR A 294 -9.37 12.25 -3.31
N ALA A 295 -10.47 12.07 -2.59
CA ALA A 295 -11.81 12.14 -3.17
C ALA A 295 -12.03 13.48 -3.92
N ASN A 296 -12.69 13.41 -5.06
CA ASN A 296 -12.98 14.54 -5.96
C ASN A 296 -11.72 15.24 -6.52
N SER A 297 -10.61 14.49 -6.69
CA SER A 297 -9.35 15.01 -7.25
C SER A 297 -9.16 14.66 -8.74
N GLY A 298 -8.29 15.41 -9.42
CA GLY A 298 -7.89 15.08 -10.80
C GLY A 298 -7.21 13.71 -10.94
N ALA A 299 -6.55 13.23 -9.87
CA ALA A 299 -5.97 11.89 -9.83
C ALA A 299 -7.04 10.80 -9.82
N GLU A 300 -8.15 10.99 -9.09
CA GLU A 300 -9.31 10.10 -9.12
C GLU A 300 -9.93 10.09 -10.51
N ALA A 301 -10.25 11.26 -11.08
CA ALA A 301 -10.81 11.39 -12.42
C ALA A 301 -9.93 10.77 -13.53
N PHE A 302 -8.61 10.76 -13.36
CA PHE A 302 -7.71 10.03 -14.27
C PHE A 302 -7.90 8.52 -14.15
N LYS A 303 -7.98 7.99 -12.91
CA LYS A 303 -8.12 6.55 -12.65
C LYS A 303 -9.49 6.01 -13.08
N GLU A 304 -10.53 6.80 -12.97
CA GLU A 304 -11.88 6.44 -13.46
C GLU A 304 -11.91 6.16 -14.97
N LYS A 305 -11.05 6.83 -15.77
CA LYS A 305 -10.93 6.54 -17.21
C LYS A 305 -10.43 5.12 -17.49
N TRP A 306 -9.77 4.50 -16.53
CA TRP A 306 -9.33 3.11 -16.54
C TRP A 306 -10.35 2.14 -15.94
N LEU A 307 -11.62 2.58 -15.76
CA LEU A 307 -12.71 1.82 -15.12
C LEU A 307 -12.45 1.53 -13.63
N ALA A 308 -11.57 2.28 -13.00
CA ALA A 308 -11.37 2.14 -11.57
C ALA A 308 -12.55 2.72 -10.80
N THR A 309 -13.06 1.96 -9.86
CA THR A 309 -14.13 2.38 -8.94
C THR A 309 -13.54 2.78 -7.59
N PRO A 310 -14.01 3.87 -6.97
CA PRO A 310 -13.56 4.27 -5.65
C PRO A 310 -14.17 3.38 -4.55
N SER A 311 -13.34 3.03 -3.57
CA SER A 311 -13.77 2.43 -2.30
C SER A 311 -13.26 3.28 -1.15
N GLN A 312 -14.11 3.53 -0.15
CA GLN A 312 -13.77 4.40 0.97
C GLN A 312 -12.62 3.81 1.79
N LEU A 313 -11.62 4.64 2.13
CA LEU A 313 -10.60 4.34 3.12
C LEU A 313 -10.92 5.08 4.43
N TYR A 314 -10.59 4.43 5.55
CA TYR A 314 -10.87 4.92 6.89
C TYR A 314 -9.56 5.09 7.65
N TRP A 315 -9.17 6.33 7.94
CA TRP A 315 -7.97 6.61 8.71
C TRP A 315 -8.38 7.01 10.12
N TYR A 316 -8.14 6.10 11.08
CA TYR A 316 -8.45 6.31 12.49
C TYR A 316 -7.26 6.89 13.22
N PHE A 317 -7.55 7.80 14.17
CA PHE A 317 -6.53 8.48 14.93
C PHE A 317 -6.77 8.31 16.43
N HIS A 318 -5.68 8.03 17.17
CA HIS A 318 -5.67 8.13 18.61
C HIS A 318 -4.56 9.07 19.05
N ARG A 319 -4.86 10.06 19.88
CA ARG A 319 -3.88 11.01 20.45
C ARG A 319 -3.75 10.80 21.94
N PRO A 320 -2.59 10.34 22.43
CA PRO A 320 -2.34 10.16 23.87
C PRO A 320 -2.62 11.40 24.72
N LYS A 321 -2.33 12.58 24.19
CA LYS A 321 -2.51 13.86 24.86
C LYS A 321 -3.80 14.59 24.49
N GLY A 322 -4.71 13.95 23.75
CA GLY A 322 -5.90 14.60 23.20
C GLY A 322 -5.59 15.67 22.15
N GLY A 323 -6.58 16.53 21.86
CA GLY A 323 -6.48 17.64 20.91
C GLY A 323 -7.01 17.32 19.51
N GLU A 324 -6.88 18.27 18.58
CA GLU A 324 -7.39 18.15 17.22
C GLU A 324 -6.66 17.08 16.39
N MET A 325 -7.35 16.54 15.37
CA MET A 325 -6.76 15.57 14.43
C MET A 325 -5.55 16.18 13.73
N PRO A 326 -4.45 15.41 13.58
CA PRO A 326 -3.29 15.89 12.85
C PRO A 326 -3.68 16.13 11.39
N GLY A 327 -3.56 17.37 10.95
CA GLY A 327 -3.80 17.75 9.58
C GLY A 327 -2.51 17.78 8.79
N LEU A 328 -2.10 16.69 8.16
CA LEU A 328 -1.17 16.77 7.02
C LEU A 328 -1.97 17.32 5.82
N ASN A 329 -2.22 18.63 5.85
CA ASN A 329 -2.93 19.30 4.77
C ASN A 329 -1.91 19.75 3.72
N VAL A 330 -1.94 19.14 2.55
CA VAL A 330 -1.10 19.50 1.39
C VAL A 330 -1.35 20.97 0.97
N ASP A 331 -2.52 21.51 1.34
CA ASP A 331 -2.91 22.90 1.08
C ASP A 331 -2.28 23.90 2.07
N ASN A 332 -1.55 23.42 3.09
CA ASN A 332 -0.81 24.29 3.99
C ASN A 332 0.24 25.10 3.21
N PRO A 333 0.25 26.45 3.30
CA PRO A 333 1.19 27.30 2.57
C PRO A 333 2.66 26.91 2.76
N LYS A 334 3.03 26.41 3.95
CA LYS A 334 4.40 25.95 4.24
C LYS A 334 4.80 24.76 3.38
N TYR A 335 3.90 23.78 3.17
CA TYR A 335 4.17 22.63 2.29
C TYR A 335 4.25 23.06 0.83
N ARG A 336 3.41 23.99 0.38
CA ARG A 336 3.47 24.52 -0.99
C ARG A 336 4.80 25.20 -1.28
N LEU A 337 5.34 25.97 -0.34
CA LEU A 337 6.67 26.60 -0.46
C LEU A 337 7.78 25.54 -0.50
N ALA A 338 7.72 24.53 0.37
CA ALA A 338 8.69 23.43 0.36
C ALA A 338 8.69 22.66 -0.96
N ILE A 339 7.51 22.33 -1.52
CA ILE A 339 7.34 21.70 -2.83
C ILE A 339 7.93 22.59 -3.94
N ALA A 340 7.66 23.90 -3.93
CA ALA A 340 8.16 24.83 -4.92
C ALA A 340 9.70 24.99 -4.86
N ALA A 341 10.27 25.01 -3.66
CA ALA A 341 11.71 25.01 -3.46
C ALA A 341 12.34 23.70 -3.95
N TRP A 342 11.73 22.55 -3.63
CA TRP A 342 12.18 21.22 -4.07
C TRP A 342 12.30 21.12 -5.59
N ARG A 343 11.29 21.56 -6.32
CA ARG A 343 11.26 21.57 -7.79
C ARG A 343 12.34 22.42 -8.45
N ARG A 344 12.86 23.43 -7.73
CA ARG A 344 13.93 24.32 -8.22
C ARG A 344 15.34 23.82 -7.90
N MET A 345 15.46 22.85 -7.02
CA MET A 345 16.75 22.25 -6.69
C MET A 345 17.24 21.37 -7.85
N PRO A 346 18.55 21.30 -8.10
CA PRO A 346 19.07 20.35 -9.08
C PRO A 346 18.86 18.90 -8.59
N ILE A 347 18.65 17.98 -9.53
CA ILE A 347 18.33 16.57 -9.22
C ILE A 347 19.40 15.92 -8.32
N TRP A 348 20.68 16.21 -8.51
CA TRP A 348 21.72 15.68 -7.65
C TRP A 348 21.53 16.05 -6.16
N ALA A 349 21.05 17.26 -5.89
CA ALA A 349 20.80 17.70 -4.52
C ALA A 349 19.56 17.02 -3.93
N THR A 350 18.46 16.90 -4.70
CA THR A 350 17.26 16.17 -4.27
C THR A 350 17.54 14.69 -4.12
N ARG A 351 18.43 14.09 -4.92
CA ARG A 351 18.90 12.71 -4.77
C ARG A 351 19.64 12.50 -3.43
N ALA A 352 20.47 13.46 -3.01
CA ALA A 352 21.21 13.38 -1.77
C ALA A 352 20.31 13.55 -0.53
N ILE A 353 19.40 14.53 -0.56
CA ILE A 353 18.56 14.92 0.59
C ILE A 353 17.27 14.09 0.65
N GLY A 354 16.72 13.71 -0.52
CA GLY A 354 15.42 13.05 -0.66
C GLY A 354 15.20 11.85 0.27
N PRO A 355 16.10 10.90 0.33
CA PRO A 355 15.93 9.73 1.19
C PRO A 355 15.82 10.06 2.68
N HIS A 356 16.49 11.12 3.13
CA HIS A 356 16.43 11.56 4.53
C HIS A 356 15.10 12.21 4.87
N VAL A 357 14.46 12.87 3.88
CA VAL A 357 13.15 13.50 4.03
C VAL A 357 12.03 12.47 3.80
N ALA A 358 12.12 11.67 2.72
CA ALA A 358 11.08 10.70 2.35
C ALA A 358 10.74 9.72 3.47
N ARG A 359 11.74 9.20 4.18
CA ARG A 359 11.54 8.28 5.31
C ARG A 359 10.79 8.90 6.49
N LEU A 360 10.66 10.21 6.57
CA LEU A 360 10.02 10.91 7.69
C LEU A 360 8.58 11.33 7.39
N ILE A 361 8.13 11.18 6.14
CA ILE A 361 6.77 11.53 5.71
C ILE A 361 5.96 10.24 5.58
N PRO A 362 5.12 9.86 6.57
CA PRO A 362 4.37 8.61 6.60
C PRO A 362 3.27 8.50 5.56
#